data_89603256ced4f8de61f31f2cf1566e17
#
_entry.id   89603256ced4f8de61f31f2cf1566e17
#
_cell.length_a   1.000
_cell.length_b   1.000
_cell.length_c   1.000
_cell.angle_alpha   90.00
_cell.angle_beta   90.00
_cell.angle_gamma   90.00
#
_symmetry.space_group_name_H-M   'P 1'
#
loop_
_entity.id
_entity.type
_entity.pdbx_description
1 polymer ?
#
loop_
_entity_poly.entity_id
_entity_poly.type
_entity_poly.pdbx_seq_one_letter_code
_entity_poly.pdbx_strand_id
1 'polypeptide(L)'
;MLEAGWSACPELFMQPLEDLGVEEPTWGGLVGNYTEIRVVRGDDGWISPTRTASGGDVVVFHIGSTVQDIEASSEAATAVEAALAPFSPRAHWGKMTNLGKARIAELYGEDLLRFQALADNHDPTGKFRNEWAMDHLF
;
A
#
# COMPACT_ATOMS: atom_id res chain seq x y z
N MET A 1 -7.81 -4.11 -6.46
CA MET A 1 -6.56 -4.87 -6.35
C MET A 1 -5.63 -4.06 -5.45
N LEU A 2 -5.27 -4.60 -4.29
CA LEU A 2 -4.41 -3.97 -3.32
C LEU A 2 -3.02 -4.58 -3.42
N GLU A 3 -2.01 -3.77 -3.60
CA GLU A 3 -0.62 -4.17 -3.47
C GLU A 3 -0.05 -3.44 -2.27
N ALA A 4 0.38 -4.17 -1.26
CA ALA A 4 1.08 -3.62 -0.12
C ALA A 4 2.51 -4.15 -0.13
N GLY A 5 3.48 -3.25 -0.13
CA GLY A 5 4.89 -3.61 -0.11
C GLY A 5 5.42 -3.65 1.32
N TRP A 6 6.14 -4.70 1.65
CA TRP A 6 6.78 -4.87 2.94
C TRP A 6 8.30 -4.92 2.78
N SER A 7 9.01 -4.35 3.73
CA SER A 7 10.36 -4.82 3.98
C SER A 7 10.22 -6.03 4.90
N ALA A 8 10.26 -7.23 4.36
CA ALA A 8 9.98 -8.44 5.12
C ALA A 8 11.22 -9.03 5.75
N CYS A 9 11.08 -9.42 6.98
CA CYS A 9 11.79 -10.58 7.47
C CYS A 9 11.23 -11.82 6.76
N PRO A 10 12.05 -12.65 6.08
CA PRO A 10 11.57 -13.86 5.41
C PRO A 10 10.83 -14.83 6.36
N GLU A 11 11.11 -14.72 7.65
CA GLU A 11 10.51 -15.55 8.70
C GLU A 11 9.02 -15.27 8.91
N LEU A 12 8.54 -14.06 8.60
CA LEU A 12 7.10 -13.73 8.67
C LEU A 12 6.27 -14.41 7.58
N PHE A 13 6.92 -14.89 6.51
CA PHE A 13 6.26 -15.62 5.41
C PHE A 13 5.83 -17.02 5.75
N MET A 14 6.47 -17.62 6.74
CA MET A 14 6.25 -19.02 7.11
C MET A 14 5.28 -19.15 8.27
N GLN A 15 4.77 -18.05 8.82
CA GLN A 15 3.76 -18.10 9.85
C GLN A 15 2.38 -18.13 9.21
N PRO A 16 1.51 -19.06 9.61
CA PRO A 16 0.12 -19.04 9.22
C PRO A 16 -0.51 -17.69 9.55
N LEU A 17 -1.43 -17.22 8.74
CA LEU A 17 -2.19 -15.97 9.00
C LEU A 17 -2.86 -15.98 10.38
N GLU A 18 -3.17 -17.15 10.89
CA GLU A 18 -3.70 -17.42 12.22
C GLU A 18 -2.77 -16.91 13.35
N ASP A 19 -1.46 -17.05 13.18
CA ASP A 19 -0.45 -16.62 14.15
C ASP A 19 -0.26 -15.09 14.18
N LEU A 20 -0.75 -14.38 13.18
CA LEU A 20 -0.76 -12.93 13.13
C LEU A 20 -1.94 -12.33 13.89
N GLY A 21 -2.76 -13.16 14.56
CA GLY A 21 -3.94 -12.73 15.31
C GLY A 21 -5.05 -12.15 14.43
N VAL A 22 -4.97 -12.42 13.13
CA VAL A 22 -6.04 -12.10 12.19
C VAL A 22 -7.07 -13.21 12.32
N GLU A 23 -8.17 -12.95 13.00
CA GLU A 23 -9.28 -13.88 13.02
C GLU A 23 -9.73 -14.15 11.57
N GLU A 24 -9.63 -15.42 11.16
CA GLU A 24 -10.28 -15.84 9.93
C GLU A 24 -11.72 -15.37 10.02
N PRO A 25 -12.26 -14.71 9.28
CA PRO A 25 -13.16 -15.10 8.24
C PRO A 25 -14.04 -14.03 7.62
N THR A 26 -13.94 -12.87 8.08
CA THR A 26 -14.75 -11.79 7.46
C THR A 26 -14.33 -11.50 6.04
N TRP A 27 -13.21 -12.04 5.61
CA TRP A 27 -12.65 -11.80 4.29
C TRP A 27 -13.10 -12.81 3.23
N GLY A 28 -13.58 -13.99 3.65
CA GLY A 28 -13.96 -15.06 2.72
C GLY A 28 -15.07 -14.72 1.74
N GLY A 29 -15.82 -13.64 2.01
CA GLY A 29 -16.83 -13.12 1.09
C GLY A 29 -16.44 -11.81 0.37
N LEU A 30 -15.41 -11.11 0.88
CA LEU A 30 -15.00 -9.79 0.39
C LEU A 30 -13.75 -9.85 -0.49
N VAL A 31 -12.88 -10.83 -0.24
CA VAL A 31 -11.65 -11.02 -0.99
C VAL A 31 -11.92 -11.97 -2.15
N GLY A 32 -11.56 -11.54 -3.34
CA GLY A 32 -11.78 -12.32 -4.54
C GLY A 32 -10.97 -13.59 -4.61
N ASN A 33 -11.10 -14.30 -5.71
CA ASN A 33 -10.73 -15.69 -5.89
C ASN A 33 -9.22 -15.99 -5.82
N TYR A 34 -8.35 -15.01 -5.63
CA TYR A 34 -6.93 -15.28 -5.51
C TYR A 34 -6.16 -14.22 -4.72
N THR A 35 -5.16 -14.66 -4.02
CA THR A 35 -4.12 -13.82 -3.42
C THR A 35 -2.78 -14.25 -3.99
N GLU A 36 -1.99 -13.30 -4.40
CA GLU A 36 -0.65 -13.54 -4.90
C GLU A 36 0.37 -12.88 -3.97
N ILE A 37 1.41 -13.62 -3.64
CA ILE A 37 2.50 -13.14 -2.82
C ILE A 37 3.78 -13.17 -3.66
N ARG A 38 4.43 -12.03 -3.78
CA ARG A 38 5.67 -11.89 -4.55
C ARG A 38 6.77 -11.33 -3.65
N VAL A 39 7.99 -11.80 -3.89
CA VAL A 39 9.18 -11.13 -3.38
C VAL A 39 9.80 -10.36 -4.53
N VAL A 40 10.00 -9.06 -4.34
CA VAL A 40 10.58 -8.17 -5.34
C VAL A 40 11.77 -7.43 -4.75
N ARG A 41 12.73 -7.07 -5.58
CA ARG A 41 13.84 -6.24 -5.15
C ARG A 41 13.34 -4.86 -4.77
N GLY A 42 13.71 -4.40 -3.58
CA GLY A 42 13.44 -3.02 -3.17
C GLY A 42 14.24 -2.02 -3.98
N ASP A 43 13.75 -0.80 -4.05
CA ASP A 43 14.38 0.33 -4.75
C ASP A 43 14.55 1.55 -3.82
N ASP A 44 15.10 2.64 -4.35
CA ASP A 44 15.36 3.90 -3.64
C ASP A 44 14.51 5.08 -4.15
N GLY A 45 13.50 4.80 -4.97
CA GLY A 45 12.57 5.82 -5.46
C GLY A 45 11.79 6.47 -4.31
N TRP A 46 11.71 7.82 -4.28
CA TRP A 46 11.16 8.57 -3.16
C TRP A 46 9.75 8.15 -2.74
N ILE A 47 8.88 7.96 -3.72
CA ILE A 47 7.50 7.52 -3.46
C ILE A 47 7.21 6.14 -4.03
N SER A 48 8.23 5.31 -4.23
CA SER A 48 8.03 3.93 -4.65
C SER A 48 7.38 3.12 -3.54
N PRO A 49 6.34 2.32 -3.83
CA PRO A 49 5.77 1.39 -2.85
C PRO A 49 6.76 0.33 -2.40
N THR A 50 7.74 0.01 -3.23
CA THR A 50 8.79 -0.99 -2.96
C THR A 50 10.08 -0.40 -2.42
N ARG A 51 10.06 0.88 -2.02
CA ARG A 51 11.22 1.55 -1.45
C ARG A 51 11.67 0.90 -0.16
N THR A 52 12.97 0.62 -0.05
CA THR A 52 13.63 0.19 1.17
C THR A 52 14.85 1.04 1.49
N ALA A 53 15.04 1.38 2.75
CA ALA A 53 16.23 2.13 3.19
C ALA A 53 17.52 1.30 3.08
N SER A 54 17.40 -0.02 3.13
CA SER A 54 18.54 -0.98 3.14
C SER A 54 18.82 -1.60 1.78
N GLY A 55 18.00 -1.33 0.76
CA GLY A 55 18.08 -2.02 -0.53
C GLY A 55 17.72 -3.51 -0.45
N GLY A 56 17.02 -3.92 0.62
CA GLY A 56 16.54 -5.28 0.80
C GLY A 56 15.38 -5.65 -0.11
N ASP A 57 14.95 -6.90 -0.03
CA ASP A 57 13.78 -7.36 -0.78
C ASP A 57 12.49 -6.93 -0.08
N VAL A 58 11.43 -6.79 -0.86
CA VAL A 58 10.09 -6.39 -0.44
C VAL A 58 9.11 -7.49 -0.77
N VAL A 59 8.18 -7.72 0.12
CA VAL A 59 7.06 -8.61 -0.13
C VAL A 59 5.86 -7.82 -0.60
N VAL A 60 5.28 -8.26 -1.69
CA VAL A 60 4.08 -7.67 -2.28
C VAL A 60 2.94 -8.65 -2.13
N PHE A 61 1.88 -8.21 -1.45
CA PHE A 61 0.60 -8.91 -1.40
C PHE A 61 -0.32 -8.34 -2.46
N HIS A 62 -0.76 -9.17 -3.33
CA HIS A 62 -1.72 -8.84 -4.35
C HIS A 62 -3.04 -9.54 -4.03
N ILE A 63 -4.03 -8.77 -3.65
CA ILE A 63 -5.35 -9.29 -3.29
C ILE A 63 -6.33 -8.89 -4.37
N GLY A 64 -6.75 -9.88 -5.16
CA GLY A 64 -7.71 -9.69 -6.23
C GLY A 64 -9.13 -9.74 -5.70
N SER A 65 -9.95 -8.74 -6.02
CA SER A 65 -11.40 -8.79 -5.80
C SER A 65 -12.12 -8.98 -7.12
N THR A 66 -13.00 -9.97 -7.18
CA THR A 66 -13.93 -10.17 -8.30
C THR A 66 -15.26 -9.45 -8.05
N VAL A 67 -15.40 -8.81 -6.90
CA VAL A 67 -16.61 -8.09 -6.54
C VAL A 67 -16.69 -6.84 -7.40
N GLN A 68 -17.77 -6.67 -8.13
CA GLN A 68 -18.05 -5.45 -8.89
C GLN A 68 -18.60 -4.32 -8.00
N ASP A 69 -18.74 -4.59 -6.71
CA ASP A 69 -19.17 -3.64 -5.71
C ASP A 69 -17.96 -2.87 -5.16
N ILE A 70 -17.91 -1.59 -5.47
CA ILE A 70 -16.82 -0.70 -5.05
C ILE A 70 -16.81 -0.51 -3.54
N GLU A 71 -17.98 -0.45 -2.91
CA GLU A 71 -18.12 -0.25 -1.47
C GLU A 71 -17.56 -1.46 -0.71
N ALA A 72 -17.99 -2.67 -1.07
CA ALA A 72 -17.46 -3.92 -0.50
C ALA A 72 -15.95 -4.07 -0.74
N SER A 73 -15.46 -3.66 -1.92
CA SER A 73 -14.02 -3.67 -2.21
C SER A 73 -13.25 -2.67 -1.35
N SER A 74 -13.82 -1.52 -1.06
CA SER A 74 -13.24 -0.50 -0.19
C SER A 74 -13.21 -0.96 1.27
N GLU A 75 -14.25 -1.62 1.75
CA GLU A 75 -14.28 -2.22 3.09
C GLU A 75 -13.20 -3.30 3.24
N ALA A 76 -13.05 -4.17 2.24
CA ALA A 76 -12.00 -5.19 2.21
C ALA A 76 -10.60 -4.55 2.21
N ALA A 77 -10.40 -3.48 1.44
CA ALA A 77 -9.15 -2.71 1.43
C ALA A 77 -8.83 -2.17 2.82
N THR A 78 -9.80 -1.58 3.50
CA THR A 78 -9.64 -1.05 4.87
C THR A 78 -9.25 -2.16 5.85
N ALA A 79 -9.89 -3.32 5.78
CA ALA A 79 -9.58 -4.45 6.65
C ALA A 79 -8.15 -4.96 6.44
N VAL A 80 -7.72 -5.09 5.18
CA VAL A 80 -6.35 -5.50 4.84
C VAL A 80 -5.33 -4.46 5.30
N GLU A 81 -5.56 -3.19 5.03
CA GLU A 81 -4.68 -2.10 5.47
C GLU A 81 -4.53 -2.07 6.99
N ALA A 82 -5.63 -2.30 7.73
CA ALA A 82 -5.61 -2.38 9.19
C ALA A 82 -4.79 -3.58 9.70
N ALA A 83 -4.98 -4.75 9.11
CA ALA A 83 -4.23 -5.96 9.48
C ALA A 83 -2.72 -5.81 9.20
N LEU A 84 -2.37 -5.13 8.12
CA LEU A 84 -0.98 -4.89 7.72
C LEU A 84 -0.33 -3.67 8.42
N ALA A 85 -1.11 -2.85 9.12
CA ALA A 85 -0.64 -1.61 9.73
C ALA A 85 0.64 -1.74 10.59
N PRO A 86 0.82 -2.82 11.40
CA PRO A 86 2.04 -3.01 12.18
C PRO A 86 3.33 -3.10 11.35
N PHE A 87 3.21 -3.44 10.07
CA PHE A 87 4.32 -3.63 9.14
C PHE A 87 4.56 -2.42 8.23
N SER A 88 3.85 -1.34 8.45
CA SER A 88 3.96 -0.10 7.66
C SER A 88 3.82 -0.34 6.15
N PRO A 89 2.73 -0.97 5.69
CA PRO A 89 2.52 -1.30 4.29
C PRO A 89 2.36 -0.04 3.45
N ARG A 90 2.82 -0.10 2.20
CA ARG A 90 2.59 0.94 1.20
C ARG A 90 1.68 0.42 0.12
N ALA A 91 0.69 1.21 -0.25
CA ALA A 91 -0.23 0.86 -1.31
C ALA A 91 0.36 1.16 -2.69
N HIS A 92 -0.07 0.39 -3.68
CA HIS A 92 0.24 0.68 -5.07
C HIS A 92 -0.61 1.87 -5.55
N TRP A 93 0.04 2.93 -6.03
CA TRP A 93 -0.60 4.20 -6.42
C TRP A 93 -1.73 4.08 -7.46
N GLY A 94 -1.70 3.08 -8.31
CA GLY A 94 -2.72 2.84 -9.33
C GLY A 94 -3.82 1.86 -8.89
N LYS A 95 -3.92 1.56 -7.60
CA LYS A 95 -4.89 0.60 -7.06
C LYS A 95 -5.73 1.24 -5.96
N MET A 96 -6.74 0.49 -5.50
CA MET A 96 -7.59 0.94 -4.40
C MET A 96 -6.80 1.02 -3.11
N THR A 97 -6.90 2.13 -2.42
CA THR A 97 -6.37 2.35 -1.07
C THR A 97 -7.26 3.31 -0.31
N ASN A 98 -7.38 3.09 0.99
CA ASN A 98 -8.06 3.99 1.92
C ASN A 98 -7.07 4.66 2.88
N LEU A 99 -5.76 4.53 2.62
CA LEU A 99 -4.73 5.23 3.38
C LEU A 99 -4.88 6.75 3.16
N GLY A 100 -5.23 7.45 4.23
CA GLY A 100 -5.34 8.91 4.18
C GLY A 100 -3.98 9.60 4.13
N LYS A 101 -3.98 10.88 3.75
CA LYS A 101 -2.79 11.74 3.60
C LYS A 101 -1.84 11.69 4.80
N ALA A 102 -2.37 11.72 6.03
CA ALA A 102 -1.55 11.67 7.24
C ALA A 102 -0.74 10.36 7.32
N ARG A 103 -1.38 9.22 7.02
CA ARG A 103 -0.69 7.92 7.04
C ARG A 103 0.33 7.81 5.91
N ILE A 104 0.04 8.34 4.74
CA ILE A 104 0.97 8.39 3.62
C ILE A 104 2.19 9.25 3.99
N ALA A 105 1.98 10.40 4.64
CA ALA A 105 3.08 11.24 5.11
C ALA A 105 3.98 10.52 6.13
N GLU A 106 3.41 9.73 7.03
CA GLU A 106 4.18 8.90 7.96
C GLU A 106 5.01 7.83 7.23
N LEU A 107 4.41 7.14 6.25
CA LEU A 107 5.04 6.04 5.53
C LEU A 107 6.21 6.47 4.64
N TYR A 108 6.14 7.65 4.06
CA TYR A 108 7.14 8.16 3.12
C TYR A 108 8.04 9.24 3.71
N GLY A 109 7.61 9.92 4.78
CA GLY A 109 8.41 10.90 5.51
C GLY A 109 9.03 11.98 4.64
N GLU A 110 10.34 12.19 4.78
CA GLU A 110 11.08 13.20 4.01
C GLU A 110 11.05 12.98 2.50
N ASP A 111 10.90 11.74 2.04
CA ASP A 111 10.87 11.45 0.61
C ASP A 111 9.59 11.98 -0.05
N LEU A 112 8.46 11.98 0.67
CA LEU A 112 7.25 12.65 0.19
C LEU A 112 7.47 14.17 0.06
N LEU A 113 8.13 14.79 1.03
CA LEU A 113 8.45 16.23 0.97
C LEU A 113 9.36 16.57 -0.21
N ARG A 114 10.36 15.72 -0.49
CA ARG A 114 11.22 15.86 -1.67
C ARG A 114 10.44 15.75 -2.97
N PHE A 115 9.54 14.77 -3.04
CA PHE A 115 8.67 14.62 -4.20
C PHE A 115 7.75 15.83 -4.38
N GLN A 116 7.12 16.32 -3.31
CA GLN A 116 6.26 17.50 -3.35
C GLN A 116 7.02 18.73 -3.84
N ALA A 117 8.22 18.98 -3.31
CA ALA A 117 9.07 20.09 -3.76
C ALA A 117 9.46 19.99 -5.24
N LEU A 118 9.76 18.78 -5.72
CA LEU A 118 10.02 18.53 -7.14
C LEU A 118 8.79 18.84 -7.98
N ALA A 119 7.63 18.36 -7.56
CA ALA A 119 6.36 18.57 -8.24
C ALA A 119 5.99 20.06 -8.29
N ASP A 120 6.17 20.81 -7.20
CA ASP A 120 5.92 22.26 -7.14
C ASP A 120 6.82 23.03 -8.12
N ASN A 121 8.06 22.59 -8.27
CA ASN A 121 9.00 23.23 -9.19
C ASN A 121 8.64 22.99 -10.67
N HIS A 122 8.08 21.80 -11.00
CA HIS A 122 7.74 21.44 -12.37
C HIS A 122 6.29 21.73 -12.75
N ASP A 123 5.41 21.83 -11.77
CA ASP A 123 3.98 22.14 -11.93
C ASP A 123 3.53 23.22 -10.93
N PRO A 124 4.07 24.45 -11.06
CA PRO A 124 3.79 25.53 -10.11
C PRO A 124 2.32 25.97 -10.08
N THR A 125 1.55 25.61 -11.10
CA THR A 125 0.12 25.92 -11.19
C THR A 125 -0.79 24.77 -10.76
N GLY A 126 -0.24 23.59 -10.44
CA GLY A 126 -0.99 22.41 -10.07
C GLY A 126 -1.82 21.79 -11.20
N LYS A 127 -1.45 22.06 -12.46
CA LYS A 127 -2.20 21.59 -13.64
C LYS A 127 -2.34 20.07 -13.71
N PHE A 128 -1.34 19.34 -13.22
CA PHE A 128 -1.30 17.88 -13.26
C PHE A 128 -1.77 17.22 -11.95
N ARG A 129 -2.31 17.99 -11.01
CA ARG A 129 -2.82 17.51 -9.71
C ARG A 129 -4.33 17.34 -9.79
N ASN A 130 -4.77 16.10 -9.92
CA ASN A 130 -6.18 15.76 -9.80
C ASN A 130 -6.59 15.71 -8.31
N GLU A 131 -7.90 15.55 -8.05
CA GLU A 131 -8.47 15.48 -6.71
C GLU A 131 -7.78 14.38 -5.88
N TRP A 132 -7.62 13.19 -6.44
CA TRP A 132 -6.95 12.09 -5.77
C TRP A 132 -5.52 12.45 -5.33
N ALA A 133 -4.74 13.08 -6.19
CA ALA A 133 -3.38 13.50 -5.86
C ALA A 133 -3.36 14.57 -4.75
N MET A 134 -4.33 15.49 -4.76
CA MET A 134 -4.47 16.49 -3.71
C MET A 134 -4.87 15.89 -2.36
N ASP A 135 -5.71 14.85 -2.37
CA ASP A 135 -6.19 14.20 -1.15
C ASP A 135 -5.15 13.26 -0.53
N HIS A 136 -4.18 12.79 -1.31
CA HIS A 136 -3.22 11.78 -0.86
C HIS A 136 -1.79 12.28 -0.78
N LEU A 137 -1.36 13.12 -1.73
CA LEU A 137 0.04 13.49 -1.90
C LEU A 137 0.35 14.96 -1.60
N PHE A 138 -0.60 15.88 -1.75
CA PHE A 138 -0.46 17.33 -1.60
C PHE A 138 -1.45 17.89 -0.58
#